data_32b43566e740239cf424f3ecf6e0bcf9
#
_entry.id   32b43566e740239cf424f3ecf6e0bcf9
#
_cell.length_a   1.000
_cell.length_b   1.000
_cell.length_c   1.000
_cell.angle_alpha   90.00
_cell.angle_beta   90.00
_cell.angle_gamma   90.00
#
_symmetry.space_group_name_H-M   'P 1'
#
loop_
_entity.id
_entity.type
_entity.pdbx_description
1 polymer ?
#
loop_
_entity_poly.entity_id
_entity_poly.type
_entity_poly.pdbx_seq_one_letter_code
_entity_poly.pdbx_strand_id
1 'polypeptide(L)'
;MTVSPSEHHGHRRHREHRADGPWTVPDRDPWSPDAIRRRRGAPDLRLVPAALVAWAAVALTVLLRSPVPTTVVAATAVLLAVGLRCLGPDRGSRGPGARWVDRYPVRTLVRTATVVPLMAAAWSLRAWQCVRSADHHPWMSGAAGGTTVQGDFTVVSAPRQVRGGGLMTDIDVPGLGHVPVFLGGRYQPDIPVTGLLDLQPGTRLQISGTVRADDRPGVAPLTVSVDGAPDQVHGPEGIRAPTGHLRAALREAASHLPGNTGDLVPGMIVGDTGRLPEDTRTDFLATGLSHLMAGSGANVAIVTGAVLVAAAALKVGKRGRVCAAAVSLILFVLIVGPEPSGLRAAVMGSVGLVAVASARRTHGFAACSAAVLLLLLVDPGLAVDYAFVLSVAATVGIVALSPWISRRLLQAWARRLTRRGHAGPAH
;
A
#
# COMPACT_ATOMS: atom_id res chain seq x y z
N MET A 1 0.29 -103.74 -14.30
CA MET A 1 -0.08 -102.74 -15.30
C MET A 1 -0.10 -101.39 -14.60
N THR A 2 0.86 -100.62 -14.89
CA THR A 2 1.30 -99.43 -14.22
C THR A 2 0.51 -98.23 -14.68
N VAL A 3 0.05 -97.38 -13.75
CA VAL A 3 -0.42 -96.06 -14.00
C VAL A 3 0.30 -95.13 -13.05
N SER A 4 1.04 -94.16 -13.60
CA SER A 4 1.82 -93.14 -12.94
C SER A 4 0.89 -91.92 -12.55
N PRO A 5 1.08 -91.29 -11.41
CA PRO A 5 0.37 -90.04 -11.11
C PRO A 5 1.23 -88.81 -11.44
N SER A 6 0.61 -87.83 -12.17
CA SER A 6 1.14 -86.58 -12.48
C SER A 6 1.02 -85.60 -11.30
N GLU A 7 2.13 -85.00 -10.90
CA GLU A 7 2.21 -83.96 -9.91
C GLU A 7 1.68 -82.60 -10.48
N HIS A 8 0.67 -82.02 -9.83
CA HIS A 8 0.25 -80.69 -10.02
C HIS A 8 0.82 -79.77 -8.92
N HIS A 9 1.85 -79.00 -9.26
CA HIS A 9 2.32 -77.90 -8.40
C HIS A 9 1.34 -76.75 -8.46
N GLY A 10 0.53 -76.58 -7.43
CA GLY A 10 -0.32 -75.42 -7.21
C GLY A 10 0.44 -74.27 -6.57
N HIS A 11 0.81 -73.22 -7.36
CA HIS A 11 1.28 -71.95 -6.83
C HIS A 11 0.16 -71.31 -6.01
N ARG A 12 0.22 -71.41 -4.69
CA ARG A 12 -0.54 -70.56 -3.78
C ARG A 12 -0.02 -69.11 -3.89
N ARG A 13 -0.70 -68.22 -4.63
CA ARG A 13 -0.57 -66.78 -4.50
C ARG A 13 -1.12 -66.38 -3.14
N HIS A 14 -0.25 -66.00 -2.22
CA HIS A 14 -0.63 -65.26 -1.02
C HIS A 14 -1.27 -63.93 -1.48
N ARG A 15 -2.61 -63.85 -1.40
CA ARG A 15 -3.33 -62.58 -1.37
C ARG A 15 -3.08 -61.99 0.01
N GLU A 16 -2.14 -61.06 0.09
CA GLU A 16 -2.09 -60.11 1.20
C GLU A 16 -3.39 -59.30 1.19
N HIS A 17 -4.30 -59.63 2.08
CA HIS A 17 -5.42 -58.79 2.46
C HIS A 17 -4.83 -57.51 3.07
N ARG A 18 -4.65 -56.46 2.27
CA ARG A 18 -4.52 -55.12 2.77
C ARG A 18 -5.84 -54.80 3.47
N ALA A 19 -5.80 -54.77 4.80
CA ALA A 19 -6.90 -54.23 5.60
C ALA A 19 -7.02 -52.74 5.31
N ASP A 20 -7.96 -52.39 4.42
CA ASP A 20 -8.40 -51.02 4.22
C ASP A 20 -9.21 -50.58 5.45
N GLY A 21 -8.50 -50.18 6.51
CA GLY A 21 -9.10 -49.52 7.66
C GLY A 21 -9.55 -48.08 7.26
N PRO A 22 -10.60 -47.56 7.91
CA PRO A 22 -11.13 -46.22 7.59
C PRO A 22 -10.20 -45.04 7.93
N TRP A 23 -8.95 -45.31 8.31
CA TRP A 23 -7.91 -44.36 8.67
C TRP A 23 -6.75 -44.41 7.67
N THR A 24 -7.03 -44.22 6.38
CA THR A 24 -5.95 -43.84 5.47
C THR A 24 -5.52 -42.42 5.84
N VAL A 25 -4.43 -42.33 6.60
CA VAL A 25 -3.70 -41.05 6.79
C VAL A 25 -3.43 -40.53 5.39
N PRO A 26 -3.90 -39.31 5.05
CA PRO A 26 -3.57 -38.75 3.76
C PRO A 26 -2.05 -38.61 3.68
N ASP A 27 -1.42 -39.41 2.84
CA ASP A 27 0.03 -39.51 2.63
C ASP A 27 0.58 -38.25 1.95
N ARG A 28 0.22 -37.10 2.50
CA ARG A 28 0.69 -35.79 2.04
C ARG A 28 0.95 -34.92 3.25
N ASP A 29 2.22 -34.94 3.66
CA ASP A 29 2.74 -33.96 4.59
C ASP A 29 2.22 -32.57 4.16
N PRO A 30 1.36 -31.91 4.97
CA PRO A 30 0.84 -30.58 4.66
C PRO A 30 1.94 -29.54 4.50
N TRP A 31 3.16 -29.85 4.92
CA TRP A 31 4.37 -29.05 4.85
C TRP A 31 5.31 -29.48 3.72
N SER A 32 4.96 -30.51 2.92
CA SER A 32 5.77 -30.88 1.77
C SER A 32 5.93 -29.71 0.78
N PRO A 33 7.09 -29.59 0.11
CA PRO A 33 7.33 -28.52 -0.87
C PRO A 33 6.25 -28.45 -1.95
N ASP A 34 5.68 -29.58 -2.34
CA ASP A 34 4.61 -29.67 -3.33
C ASP A 34 3.24 -29.28 -2.77
N ALA A 35 2.94 -29.58 -1.50
CA ALA A 35 1.74 -29.11 -0.82
C ALA A 35 1.78 -27.57 -0.65
N ILE A 36 2.94 -27.04 -0.28
CA ILE A 36 3.16 -25.59 -0.19
C ILE A 36 3.06 -24.91 -1.57
N ARG A 37 3.59 -25.52 -2.63
CA ARG A 37 3.45 -25.04 -4.01
C ARG A 37 1.99 -25.01 -4.47
N ARG A 38 1.22 -26.05 -4.18
CA ARG A 38 -0.21 -26.13 -4.55
C ARG A 38 -1.06 -25.13 -3.76
N ARG A 39 -0.68 -24.84 -2.52
CA ARG A 39 -1.34 -23.81 -1.70
C ARG A 39 -1.05 -22.39 -2.16
N ARG A 40 0.14 -22.13 -2.78
CA ARG A 40 0.53 -20.86 -3.37
C ARG A 40 0.33 -20.94 -4.88
N GLY A 41 -0.88 -20.66 -5.37
CA GLY A 41 -1.12 -20.53 -6.82
C GLY A 41 -0.14 -19.54 -7.48
N ALA A 42 -0.04 -19.56 -8.81
CA ALA A 42 0.75 -18.57 -9.55
C ALA A 42 0.33 -17.15 -9.16
N PRO A 43 1.28 -16.19 -9.06
CA PRO A 43 0.95 -14.80 -8.75
C PRO A 43 0.00 -14.24 -9.81
N ASP A 44 -1.05 -13.55 -9.36
CA ASP A 44 -1.94 -12.85 -10.28
C ASP A 44 -1.31 -11.50 -10.66
N LEU A 45 -0.76 -11.45 -11.87
CA LEU A 45 -0.09 -10.28 -12.41
C LEU A 45 -0.98 -9.47 -13.37
N ARG A 46 -2.27 -9.79 -13.49
CA ARG A 46 -3.16 -9.19 -14.51
C ARG A 46 -3.30 -7.68 -14.38
N LEU A 47 -3.29 -7.15 -13.17
CA LEU A 47 -3.41 -5.71 -12.91
C LEU A 47 -2.07 -4.98 -12.94
N VAL A 48 -0.94 -5.69 -12.86
CA VAL A 48 0.39 -5.06 -12.81
C VAL A 48 0.69 -4.20 -14.03
N PRO A 49 0.49 -4.67 -15.29
CA PRO A 49 0.73 -3.82 -16.46
C PRO A 49 -0.16 -2.58 -16.48
N ALA A 50 -1.44 -2.72 -16.07
CA ALA A 50 -2.37 -1.60 -16.01
C ALA A 50 -1.92 -0.55 -14.98
N ALA A 51 -1.49 -0.99 -13.80
CA ALA A 51 -1.01 -0.10 -12.75
C ALA A 51 0.28 0.63 -13.17
N LEU A 52 1.23 -0.06 -13.81
CA LEU A 52 2.48 0.55 -14.26
C LEU A 52 2.26 1.57 -15.39
N VAL A 53 1.44 1.23 -16.38
CA VAL A 53 1.16 2.14 -17.51
C VAL A 53 0.34 3.34 -17.04
N ALA A 54 -0.67 3.13 -16.17
CA ALA A 54 -1.44 4.22 -15.59
C ALA A 54 -0.55 5.13 -14.74
N TRP A 55 0.33 4.57 -13.91
CA TRP A 55 1.25 5.35 -13.10
C TRP A 55 2.19 6.20 -13.95
N ALA A 56 2.83 5.59 -14.95
CA ALA A 56 3.72 6.32 -15.86
C ALA A 56 2.98 7.45 -16.60
N ALA A 57 1.76 7.19 -17.08
CA ALA A 57 0.96 8.20 -17.76
C ALA A 57 0.56 9.36 -16.83
N VAL A 58 0.15 9.06 -15.59
CA VAL A 58 -0.18 10.07 -14.57
C VAL A 58 1.06 10.87 -14.20
N ALA A 59 2.18 10.21 -13.90
CA ALA A 59 3.44 10.87 -13.54
C ALA A 59 3.91 11.82 -14.66
N LEU A 60 3.90 11.37 -15.92
CA LEU A 60 4.24 12.20 -17.05
C LEU A 60 3.29 13.39 -17.22
N THR A 61 1.99 13.20 -16.99
CA THR A 61 1.00 14.28 -17.06
C THR A 61 1.26 15.34 -15.99
N VAL A 62 1.56 14.93 -14.76
CA VAL A 62 1.87 15.84 -13.65
C VAL A 62 3.20 16.57 -13.89
N LEU A 63 4.24 15.86 -14.35
CA LEU A 63 5.57 16.43 -14.60
C LEU A 63 5.58 17.39 -15.79
N LEU A 64 4.94 17.03 -16.89
CA LEU A 64 4.90 17.84 -18.11
C LEU A 64 3.80 18.93 -18.08
N ARG A 65 2.90 18.87 -17.10
CA ARG A 65 1.72 19.75 -17.00
C ARG A 65 0.95 19.87 -18.32
N SER A 66 0.81 18.74 -19.03
CA SER A 66 0.33 18.70 -20.42
C SER A 66 -0.61 17.52 -20.65
N PRO A 67 -1.63 17.65 -21.52
CA PRO A 67 -2.51 16.55 -21.90
C PRO A 67 -1.86 15.58 -22.89
N VAL A 68 -0.64 15.87 -23.40
CA VAL A 68 0.03 15.03 -24.41
C VAL A 68 0.14 13.57 -24.00
N PRO A 69 0.54 13.20 -22.76
CA PRO A 69 0.56 11.81 -22.35
C PRO A 69 -0.80 11.13 -22.46
N THR A 70 -1.88 11.84 -22.11
CA THR A 70 -3.25 11.33 -22.20
C THR A 70 -3.63 11.01 -23.64
N THR A 71 -3.35 11.92 -24.57
CA THR A 71 -3.68 11.76 -25.99
C THR A 71 -2.87 10.65 -26.65
N VAL A 72 -1.57 10.56 -26.35
CA VAL A 72 -0.68 9.51 -26.86
C VAL A 72 -1.15 8.13 -26.37
N VAL A 73 -1.45 7.98 -25.08
CA VAL A 73 -1.92 6.71 -24.51
C VAL A 73 -3.29 6.33 -25.08
N ALA A 74 -4.21 7.28 -25.23
CA ALA A 74 -5.52 7.05 -25.84
C ALA A 74 -5.39 6.64 -27.31
N ALA A 75 -4.58 7.34 -28.10
CA ALA A 75 -4.31 7.00 -29.49
C ALA A 75 -3.71 5.61 -29.65
N THR A 76 -2.72 5.27 -28.81
CA THR A 76 -2.11 3.94 -28.78
C THR A 76 -3.15 2.86 -28.46
N ALA A 77 -4.07 3.12 -27.52
CA ALA A 77 -5.16 2.22 -27.17
C ALA A 77 -6.07 1.94 -28.38
N VAL A 78 -6.45 3.00 -29.09
CA VAL A 78 -7.31 2.90 -30.28
C VAL A 78 -6.60 2.14 -31.40
N LEU A 79 -5.34 2.47 -31.68
CA LEU A 79 -4.56 1.80 -32.72
C LEU A 79 -4.36 0.31 -32.42
N LEU A 80 -4.08 -0.04 -31.16
CA LEU A 80 -3.98 -1.44 -30.74
C LEU A 80 -5.33 -2.16 -30.88
N ALA A 81 -6.44 -1.51 -30.49
CA ALA A 81 -7.77 -2.11 -30.61
C ALA A 81 -8.17 -2.35 -32.08
N VAL A 82 -7.88 -1.40 -32.97
CA VAL A 82 -8.13 -1.52 -34.41
C VAL A 82 -7.21 -2.58 -35.02
N GLY A 83 -5.89 -2.52 -34.76
CA GLY A 83 -4.92 -3.48 -35.28
C GLY A 83 -5.27 -4.93 -34.88
N LEU A 84 -5.65 -5.16 -33.63
CA LEU A 84 -6.05 -6.47 -33.13
C LEU A 84 -7.38 -6.95 -33.75
N ARG A 85 -8.29 -6.06 -34.13
CA ARG A 85 -9.50 -6.41 -34.88
C ARG A 85 -9.21 -6.77 -36.33
N CYS A 86 -8.25 -6.06 -36.96
CA CYS A 86 -7.83 -6.33 -38.34
C CYS A 86 -6.98 -7.61 -38.47
N LEU A 87 -6.20 -7.94 -37.42
CA LEU A 87 -5.37 -9.14 -37.35
C LEU A 87 -6.11 -10.36 -36.76
N GLY A 88 -7.40 -10.21 -36.44
CA GLY A 88 -8.23 -11.31 -35.94
C GLY A 88 -8.22 -12.47 -36.91
N PRO A 89 -8.03 -13.72 -36.45
CA PRO A 89 -7.84 -14.86 -37.33
C PRO A 89 -9.05 -15.05 -38.21
N ASP A 90 -8.80 -15.06 -39.53
CA ASP A 90 -9.76 -15.57 -40.52
C ASP A 90 -10.31 -16.91 -40.04
N ARG A 91 -11.62 -17.06 -40.05
CA ARG A 91 -12.34 -18.27 -39.60
C ARG A 91 -12.03 -19.53 -40.40
N GLY A 92 -10.98 -19.50 -41.25
CA GLY A 92 -10.76 -20.47 -42.31
C GLY A 92 -9.68 -21.54 -42.16
N SER A 93 -8.74 -21.46 -41.23
CA SER A 93 -7.62 -22.43 -41.20
C SER A 93 -7.36 -23.05 -39.84
N ARG A 94 -8.15 -24.08 -39.52
CA ARG A 94 -7.79 -25.00 -38.41
C ARG A 94 -6.95 -26.15 -38.98
N GLY A 95 -5.64 -25.99 -39.02
CA GLY A 95 -4.71 -27.10 -39.26
C GLY A 95 -4.40 -27.87 -37.97
N PRO A 96 -4.14 -29.21 -38.01
CA PRO A 96 -4.01 -30.06 -36.80
C PRO A 96 -2.67 -29.97 -36.05
N GLY A 97 -1.88 -28.87 -36.21
CA GLY A 97 -0.52 -28.76 -35.67
C GLY A 97 -0.28 -27.73 -34.55
N ALA A 98 -1.24 -26.92 -34.19
CA ALA A 98 -1.00 -25.73 -33.33
C ALA A 98 -1.26 -25.99 -31.82
N ARG A 99 -0.48 -26.90 -31.17
CA ARG A 99 -0.65 -27.22 -29.74
C ARG A 99 0.00 -26.24 -28.76
N TRP A 100 0.71 -25.21 -29.18
CA TRP A 100 1.43 -24.27 -28.31
C TRP A 100 0.76 -22.91 -28.17
N VAL A 101 -0.13 -22.49 -29.10
CA VAL A 101 -0.82 -21.20 -29.12
C VAL A 101 -2.10 -21.19 -28.27
N ASP A 102 -2.61 -22.37 -27.91
CA ASP A 102 -3.91 -22.52 -27.19
C ASP A 102 -3.85 -22.18 -25.68
N ARG A 103 -2.69 -21.82 -25.10
CA ARG A 103 -2.57 -21.53 -23.66
C ARG A 103 -3.02 -20.13 -23.26
N TYR A 104 -3.07 -19.19 -24.19
CA TYR A 104 -3.62 -17.85 -23.92
C TYR A 104 -4.65 -17.53 -25.00
N PRO A 105 -5.94 -17.57 -24.68
CA PRO A 105 -6.96 -17.26 -25.66
C PRO A 105 -6.73 -15.84 -26.16
N VAL A 106 -6.59 -15.67 -27.49
CA VAL A 106 -6.39 -14.38 -28.20
C VAL A 106 -7.34 -13.32 -27.67
N ARG A 107 -8.57 -13.70 -27.26
CA ARG A 107 -9.55 -12.83 -26.60
C ARG A 107 -9.04 -12.20 -25.30
N THR A 108 -8.20 -12.89 -24.53
CA THR A 108 -7.64 -12.34 -23.27
C THR A 108 -6.55 -11.34 -23.58
N LEU A 109 -5.69 -11.63 -24.56
CA LEU A 109 -4.66 -10.72 -25.06
C LEU A 109 -5.28 -9.44 -25.64
N VAL A 110 -6.31 -9.57 -26.48
CA VAL A 110 -7.05 -8.42 -27.03
C VAL A 110 -7.67 -7.58 -25.92
N ARG A 111 -8.30 -8.22 -24.93
CA ARG A 111 -8.90 -7.49 -23.80
C ARG A 111 -7.86 -6.74 -22.96
N THR A 112 -6.75 -7.37 -22.64
CA THR A 112 -5.68 -6.70 -21.87
C THR A 112 -5.04 -5.56 -22.66
N ALA A 113 -4.76 -5.77 -23.95
CA ALA A 113 -4.17 -4.76 -24.82
C ALA A 113 -5.07 -3.54 -25.08
N THR A 114 -6.38 -3.67 -24.92
CA THR A 114 -7.32 -2.53 -25.07
C THR A 114 -7.68 -1.89 -23.74
N VAL A 115 -7.89 -2.69 -22.67
CA VAL A 115 -8.32 -2.17 -21.36
C VAL A 115 -7.21 -1.41 -20.65
N VAL A 116 -5.96 -1.89 -20.73
CA VAL A 116 -4.82 -1.25 -20.05
C VAL A 116 -4.61 0.20 -20.50
N PRO A 117 -4.47 0.51 -21.81
CA PRO A 117 -4.26 1.88 -22.23
C PRO A 117 -5.52 2.76 -22.07
N LEU A 118 -6.74 2.21 -22.17
CA LEU A 118 -7.96 2.96 -21.86
C LEU A 118 -8.01 3.38 -20.38
N MET A 119 -7.68 2.47 -19.48
CA MET A 119 -7.54 2.82 -18.06
C MET A 119 -6.47 3.89 -17.87
N ALA A 120 -5.28 3.71 -18.44
CA ALA A 120 -4.21 4.69 -18.32
C ALA A 120 -4.60 6.06 -18.86
N ALA A 121 -5.34 6.12 -19.98
CA ALA A 121 -5.87 7.37 -20.52
C ALA A 121 -6.88 8.04 -19.57
N ALA A 122 -7.78 7.27 -18.94
CA ALA A 122 -8.75 7.80 -17.99
C ALA A 122 -8.06 8.38 -16.74
N TRP A 123 -7.06 7.68 -16.18
CA TRP A 123 -6.26 8.15 -15.05
C TRP A 123 -5.44 9.39 -15.38
N SER A 124 -4.80 9.41 -16.54
CA SER A 124 -4.04 10.55 -17.05
C SER A 124 -4.95 11.76 -17.35
N LEU A 125 -6.16 11.53 -17.87
CA LEU A 125 -7.15 12.60 -18.06
C LEU A 125 -7.56 13.20 -16.70
N ARG A 126 -7.79 12.38 -15.69
CA ARG A 126 -8.09 12.84 -14.34
C ARG A 126 -6.93 13.67 -13.78
N ALA A 127 -5.69 13.21 -13.95
CA ALA A 127 -4.49 13.94 -13.55
C ALA A 127 -4.40 15.31 -14.24
N TRP A 128 -4.62 15.35 -15.55
CA TRP A 128 -4.63 16.59 -16.31
C TRP A 128 -5.71 17.56 -15.85
N GLN A 129 -6.92 17.06 -15.55
CA GLN A 129 -7.99 17.90 -14.99
C GLN A 129 -7.57 18.52 -13.66
N CYS A 130 -6.93 17.76 -12.76
CA CYS A 130 -6.42 18.28 -11.50
C CYS A 130 -5.33 19.33 -11.71
N VAL A 131 -4.34 19.04 -12.58
CA VAL A 131 -3.27 20.00 -12.91
C VAL A 131 -3.84 21.28 -13.52
N ARG A 132 -4.76 21.14 -14.48
CA ARG A 132 -5.41 22.31 -15.11
C ARG A 132 -6.21 23.14 -14.11
N SER A 133 -6.96 22.49 -13.20
CA SER A 133 -7.69 23.20 -12.15
C SER A 133 -6.74 23.95 -11.22
N ALA A 134 -5.62 23.32 -10.86
CA ALA A 134 -4.58 23.95 -10.05
C ALA A 134 -3.95 25.15 -10.79
N ASP A 135 -3.61 25.02 -12.07
CA ASP A 135 -3.01 26.10 -12.87
C ASP A 135 -3.88 27.36 -12.98
N HIS A 136 -5.21 27.18 -12.94
CA HIS A 136 -6.15 28.31 -12.96
C HIS A 136 -6.43 28.90 -11.57
N HIS A 137 -5.89 28.31 -10.51
CA HIS A 137 -6.10 28.80 -9.16
C HIS A 137 -5.30 30.10 -8.92
N PRO A 138 -5.87 31.13 -8.26
CA PRO A 138 -5.21 32.42 -8.03
C PRO A 138 -3.84 32.32 -7.35
N TRP A 139 -3.65 31.30 -6.50
CA TRP A 139 -2.38 31.08 -5.82
C TRP A 139 -1.25 30.67 -6.77
N MET A 140 -1.56 29.93 -7.82
CA MET A 140 -0.54 29.54 -8.81
C MET A 140 -0.02 30.75 -9.60
N SER A 141 -0.90 31.65 -10.01
CA SER A 141 -0.50 32.88 -10.73
C SER A 141 0.24 33.86 -9.83
N GLY A 142 -0.11 33.89 -8.54
CA GLY A 142 0.50 34.80 -7.56
C GLY A 142 1.80 34.28 -6.94
N ALA A 143 2.10 32.99 -7.03
CA ALA A 143 3.24 32.36 -6.36
C ALA A 143 4.61 32.91 -6.80
N ALA A 144 4.74 33.28 -8.08
CA ALA A 144 5.97 33.87 -8.60
C ALA A 144 6.26 35.30 -8.02
N GLY A 145 5.21 36.00 -7.62
CA GLY A 145 5.31 37.34 -7.03
C GLY A 145 5.28 37.37 -5.49
N GLY A 146 5.16 36.24 -4.85
CA GLY A 146 5.03 36.16 -3.37
C GLY A 146 3.72 36.78 -2.88
N THR A 147 2.59 36.36 -3.44
CA THR A 147 1.27 36.87 -3.07
C THR A 147 0.92 36.52 -1.65
N THR A 148 0.48 37.48 -0.85
CA THR A 148 -0.04 37.25 0.50
C THR A 148 -1.47 36.71 0.42
N VAL A 149 -1.74 35.69 1.19
CA VAL A 149 -3.05 35.06 1.30
C VAL A 149 -3.50 35.05 2.76
N GLN A 150 -4.79 35.25 2.96
CA GLN A 150 -5.41 35.17 4.29
C GLN A 150 -6.70 34.37 4.19
N GLY A 151 -6.94 33.49 5.16
CA GLY A 151 -8.16 32.69 5.19
C GLY A 151 -8.14 31.60 6.25
N ASP A 152 -9.27 30.89 6.31
CA ASP A 152 -9.45 29.76 7.20
C ASP A 152 -9.19 28.46 6.46
N PHE A 153 -8.25 27.68 6.98
CA PHE A 153 -7.83 26.43 6.35
C PHE A 153 -7.87 25.27 7.35
N THR A 154 -8.18 24.09 6.86
CA THR A 154 -8.20 22.90 7.68
C THR A 154 -6.85 22.19 7.64
N VAL A 155 -6.27 21.94 8.79
CA VAL A 155 -5.04 21.15 8.95
C VAL A 155 -5.32 19.71 8.56
N VAL A 156 -4.48 19.13 7.70
CA VAL A 156 -4.61 17.75 7.21
C VAL A 156 -3.68 16.80 7.95
N SER A 157 -2.43 17.22 8.14
CA SER A 157 -1.39 16.41 8.78
C SER A 157 -0.99 16.97 10.15
N ALA A 158 -0.49 16.12 11.05
CA ALA A 158 0.10 16.60 12.28
C ALA A 158 1.36 17.44 11.98
N PRO A 159 1.61 18.54 12.72
CA PRO A 159 2.80 19.35 12.55
C PRO A 159 4.07 18.52 12.77
N ARG A 160 5.07 18.77 11.95
CA ARG A 160 6.39 18.12 12.06
C ARG A 160 7.50 19.17 12.06
N GLN A 161 8.51 18.98 12.88
CA GLN A 161 9.66 19.85 12.89
C GLN A 161 10.46 19.71 11.59
N VAL A 162 10.93 20.83 11.06
CA VAL A 162 11.80 20.88 9.89
C VAL A 162 13.17 21.45 10.28
N ARG A 163 14.18 21.15 9.48
CA ARG A 163 15.54 21.68 9.72
C ARG A 163 15.48 23.20 9.76
N GLY A 164 16.00 23.79 10.83
CA GLY A 164 15.98 25.24 11.05
C GLY A 164 14.99 25.72 12.10
N GLY A 165 14.36 24.80 12.86
CA GLY A 165 13.55 25.10 14.04
C GLY A 165 12.10 25.50 13.77
N GLY A 166 11.64 25.41 12.52
CA GLY A 166 10.23 25.65 12.17
C GLY A 166 9.38 24.36 12.19
N LEU A 167 8.09 24.53 12.06
CA LEU A 167 7.13 23.45 11.85
C LEU A 167 6.62 23.46 10.42
N MET A 168 6.29 22.29 9.93
CA MET A 168 5.59 22.11 8.65
C MET A 168 4.34 21.26 8.90
N THR A 169 3.21 21.70 8.36
CA THR A 169 1.96 20.97 8.30
C THR A 169 1.34 21.11 6.92
N ASP A 170 0.41 20.26 6.56
CA ASP A 170 -0.33 20.36 5.32
C ASP A 170 -1.73 20.90 5.61
N ILE A 171 -2.20 21.85 4.79
CA ILE A 171 -3.56 22.37 4.82
C ILE A 171 -4.33 21.93 3.58
N ASP A 172 -5.64 21.80 3.72
CA ASP A 172 -6.52 21.54 2.58
C ASP A 172 -6.98 22.85 1.96
N VAL A 173 -6.64 23.03 0.68
CA VAL A 173 -7.02 24.22 -0.10
C VAL A 173 -7.97 23.77 -1.21
N PRO A 174 -9.22 24.29 -1.23
CA PRO A 174 -10.17 23.94 -2.28
C PRO A 174 -9.61 24.21 -3.68
N GLY A 175 -9.60 23.19 -4.53
CA GLY A 175 -9.06 23.27 -5.90
C GLY A 175 -7.56 23.00 -6.06
N LEU A 176 -6.77 23.07 -5.01
CA LEU A 176 -5.33 22.72 -5.01
C LEU A 176 -5.05 21.41 -4.29
N GLY A 177 -5.91 21.00 -3.34
CA GLY A 177 -5.68 19.87 -2.45
C GLY A 177 -4.74 20.23 -1.30
N HIS A 178 -3.83 19.32 -0.96
CA HIS A 178 -2.94 19.50 0.18
C HIS A 178 -1.76 20.38 -0.18
N VAL A 179 -1.61 21.49 0.54
CA VAL A 179 -0.53 22.46 0.37
C VAL A 179 0.29 22.51 1.66
N PRO A 180 1.63 22.34 1.59
CA PRO A 180 2.50 22.45 2.76
C PRO A 180 2.60 23.88 3.25
N VAL A 181 2.49 24.03 4.57
CA VAL A 181 2.57 25.31 5.29
C VAL A 181 3.74 25.27 6.25
N PHE A 182 4.59 26.27 6.18
CA PHE A 182 5.69 26.47 7.11
C PHE A 182 5.31 27.49 8.17
N LEU A 183 5.48 27.10 9.44
CA LEU A 183 5.13 27.86 10.63
C LEU A 183 6.40 28.12 11.45
N GLY A 184 6.73 29.36 11.71
CA GLY A 184 7.89 29.72 12.55
C GLY A 184 9.25 29.32 11.96
N GLY A 185 10.28 29.28 12.81
CA GLY A 185 11.64 28.89 12.45
C GLY A 185 12.52 30.02 11.99
N ARG A 186 13.50 29.73 11.11
CA ARG A 186 14.53 30.68 10.65
C ARG A 186 13.99 32.01 10.08
N TYR A 187 12.78 31.95 9.53
CA TYR A 187 12.13 33.11 8.91
C TYR A 187 11.28 33.92 9.91
N GLN A 188 10.93 33.32 11.05
CA GLN A 188 10.05 33.93 12.06
C GLN A 188 10.37 33.36 13.46
N PRO A 189 11.47 33.83 14.08
CA PRO A 189 11.87 33.33 15.41
C PRO A 189 10.88 33.69 16.54
N ASP A 190 10.03 34.67 16.30
CA ASP A 190 9.10 35.21 17.31
C ASP A 190 7.81 34.38 17.46
N ILE A 191 7.56 33.37 16.61
CA ILE A 191 6.39 32.53 16.75
C ILE A 191 6.69 31.40 17.74
N PRO A 192 5.94 31.32 18.87
CA PRO A 192 6.11 30.24 19.84
C PRO A 192 5.66 28.90 19.23
N VAL A 193 6.62 28.07 18.89
CA VAL A 193 6.39 26.77 18.26
C VAL A 193 5.67 25.78 19.18
N THR A 194 5.80 25.95 20.50
CA THR A 194 5.29 25.02 21.51
C THR A 194 3.76 24.80 21.45
N GLY A 195 2.97 25.85 21.25
CA GLY A 195 1.52 25.73 21.10
C GLY A 195 1.07 25.12 19.79
N LEU A 196 1.90 25.22 18.75
CA LEU A 196 1.60 24.69 17.42
C LEU A 196 1.86 23.19 17.28
N LEU A 197 2.66 22.60 18.19
CA LEU A 197 2.92 21.16 18.22
C LEU A 197 1.67 20.34 18.59
N ASP A 198 0.70 20.97 19.24
CA ASP A 198 -0.54 20.31 19.66
C ASP A 198 -1.65 20.37 18.60
N LEU A 199 -1.40 21.03 17.47
CA LEU A 199 -2.34 21.07 16.37
C LEU A 199 -2.66 19.65 15.87
N GLN A 200 -3.94 19.40 15.69
CA GLN A 200 -4.43 18.10 15.26
C GLN A 200 -5.02 18.17 13.86
N PRO A 201 -4.94 17.08 13.09
CA PRO A 201 -5.64 16.99 11.82
C PRO A 201 -7.14 17.24 12.00
N GLY A 202 -7.69 18.16 11.20
CA GLY A 202 -9.08 18.62 11.31
C GLY A 202 -9.25 19.93 12.04
N THR A 203 -8.21 20.47 12.69
CA THR A 203 -8.21 21.83 13.26
C THR A 203 -8.36 22.86 12.15
N ARG A 204 -9.18 23.89 12.35
CA ARG A 204 -9.26 25.05 11.48
C ARG A 204 -8.37 26.15 12.02
N LEU A 205 -7.48 26.64 11.16
CA LEU A 205 -6.57 27.72 11.44
C LEU A 205 -6.88 28.89 10.53
N GLN A 206 -6.92 30.08 11.11
CA GLN A 206 -6.84 31.31 10.35
C GLN A 206 -5.36 31.64 10.16
N ILE A 207 -4.91 31.63 8.92
CA ILE A 207 -3.53 31.92 8.55
C ILE A 207 -3.47 33.14 7.62
N SER A 208 -2.47 33.99 7.87
CA SER A 208 -2.00 34.99 6.93
C SER A 208 -0.58 34.61 6.53
N GLY A 209 -0.30 34.53 5.26
CA GLY A 209 1.01 34.05 4.82
C GLY A 209 1.28 34.32 3.34
N THR A 210 2.53 34.13 2.96
CA THR A 210 3.01 34.34 1.61
C THR A 210 3.10 33.03 0.86
N VAL A 211 2.42 32.94 -0.29
CA VAL A 211 2.50 31.80 -1.21
C VAL A 211 3.76 31.90 -2.04
N ARG A 212 4.49 30.79 -2.16
CA ARG A 212 5.68 30.66 -3.00
C ARG A 212 5.62 29.40 -3.84
N ALA A 213 6.24 29.43 -5.02
CA ALA A 213 6.43 28.24 -5.82
C ALA A 213 7.39 27.27 -5.12
N ASP A 214 7.10 25.98 -5.20
CA ASP A 214 7.96 24.89 -4.72
C ASP A 214 8.58 24.18 -5.93
N ASP A 215 9.86 23.82 -5.83
CA ASP A 215 10.55 23.06 -6.87
C ASP A 215 10.16 21.56 -6.88
N ARG A 216 9.42 21.10 -5.88
CA ARG A 216 8.97 19.70 -5.83
C ARG A 216 7.90 19.45 -6.87
N PRO A 217 8.03 18.37 -7.63
CA PRO A 217 7.02 18.02 -8.60
C PRO A 217 5.70 17.65 -7.90
N GLY A 218 4.59 18.18 -8.39
CA GLY A 218 3.26 17.94 -7.84
C GLY A 218 2.15 18.56 -8.67
N VAL A 219 0.91 18.27 -8.31
CA VAL A 219 -0.27 18.90 -8.95
C VAL A 219 -0.28 20.40 -8.68
N ALA A 220 -0.03 20.80 -7.44
CA ALA A 220 0.12 22.19 -7.02
C ALA A 220 1.48 22.37 -6.32
N PRO A 221 2.57 22.69 -7.06
CA PRO A 221 3.90 22.88 -6.50
C PRO A 221 3.99 24.24 -5.81
N LEU A 222 3.35 24.36 -4.66
CA LEU A 222 3.25 25.56 -3.86
C LEU A 222 3.58 25.27 -2.39
N THR A 223 4.10 26.29 -1.72
CA THR A 223 4.28 26.33 -0.28
C THR A 223 3.72 27.63 0.27
N VAL A 224 3.24 27.61 1.50
CA VAL A 224 2.81 28.82 2.22
C VAL A 224 3.75 29.04 3.40
N SER A 225 4.32 30.23 3.48
CA SER A 225 5.06 30.69 4.66
C SER A 225 4.13 31.60 5.46
N VAL A 226 3.82 31.24 6.69
CA VAL A 226 2.88 31.99 7.53
C VAL A 226 3.57 33.20 8.12
N ASP A 227 2.95 34.37 8.03
CA ASP A 227 3.52 35.67 8.44
C ASP A 227 3.02 36.09 9.84
N GLY A 228 3.05 35.23 10.81
CA GLY A 228 2.61 35.51 12.17
C GLY A 228 2.16 34.24 12.90
N ALA A 229 1.73 34.37 14.13
CA ALA A 229 1.11 33.25 14.84
C ALA A 229 -0.27 32.95 14.22
N PRO A 230 -0.53 31.72 13.79
CA PRO A 230 -1.85 31.38 13.30
C PRO A 230 -2.85 31.34 14.46
N ASP A 231 -4.05 31.85 14.23
CA ASP A 231 -5.13 31.79 15.19
C ASP A 231 -5.92 30.49 15.01
N GLN A 232 -6.10 29.76 16.08
CA GLN A 232 -6.96 28.58 16.08
C GLN A 232 -8.43 29.00 16.17
N VAL A 233 -9.17 28.82 15.08
CA VAL A 233 -10.61 29.20 15.04
C VAL A 233 -11.48 28.11 15.67
N HIS A 234 -11.24 26.85 15.29
CA HIS A 234 -12.00 25.70 15.81
C HIS A 234 -11.10 24.46 15.92
N GLY A 235 -11.34 23.67 16.95
CA GLY A 235 -10.75 22.34 17.08
C GLY A 235 -11.30 21.36 16.04
N PRO A 236 -10.77 20.12 16.02
CA PRO A 236 -11.28 19.08 15.12
C PRO A 236 -12.76 18.81 15.38
N GLU A 237 -13.60 18.81 14.33
CA GLU A 237 -15.04 18.60 14.41
C GLU A 237 -15.47 17.24 13.88
N GLY A 238 -16.71 16.81 14.24
CA GLY A 238 -17.34 15.61 13.74
C GLY A 238 -16.59 14.33 14.09
N ILE A 239 -16.37 13.47 13.10
CA ILE A 239 -15.68 12.17 13.22
C ILE A 239 -14.20 12.31 13.68
N ARG A 240 -13.58 13.46 13.46
CA ARG A 240 -12.18 13.71 13.85
C ARG A 240 -12.02 14.16 15.30
N ALA A 241 -13.06 14.68 15.94
CA ALA A 241 -13.01 15.09 17.34
C ALA A 241 -12.61 13.94 18.30
N PRO A 242 -13.25 12.75 18.26
CA PRO A 242 -12.86 11.64 19.13
C PRO A 242 -11.47 11.10 18.81
N THR A 243 -11.01 11.16 17.55
CA THR A 243 -9.65 10.72 17.22
C THR A 243 -8.58 11.67 17.76
N GLY A 244 -8.91 12.95 17.84
CA GLY A 244 -8.07 13.95 18.50
C GLY A 244 -7.91 13.68 20.01
N HIS A 245 -9.00 13.39 20.70
CA HIS A 245 -8.94 13.01 22.12
C HIS A 245 -8.12 11.73 22.34
N LEU A 246 -8.26 10.74 21.47
CA LEU A 246 -7.50 9.50 21.58
C LEU A 246 -5.99 9.74 21.38
N ARG A 247 -5.60 10.59 20.41
CA ARG A 247 -4.21 11.00 20.22
C ARG A 247 -3.65 11.74 21.43
N ALA A 248 -4.45 12.66 22.00
CA ALA A 248 -4.06 13.39 23.20
C ALA A 248 -3.88 12.44 24.39
N ALA A 249 -4.80 11.50 24.60
CA ALA A 249 -4.69 10.48 25.65
C ALA A 249 -3.47 9.56 25.45
N LEU A 250 -3.13 9.20 24.19
CA LEU A 250 -1.94 8.44 23.88
C LEU A 250 -0.66 9.22 24.24
N ARG A 251 -0.59 10.51 23.90
CA ARG A 251 0.55 11.38 24.27
C ARG A 251 0.68 11.49 25.78
N GLU A 252 -0.44 11.71 26.48
CA GLU A 252 -0.43 11.80 27.95
C GLU A 252 0.07 10.50 28.58
N ALA A 253 -0.47 9.36 28.16
CA ALA A 253 0.01 8.06 28.61
C ALA A 253 1.49 7.81 28.31
N ALA A 254 1.96 8.24 27.15
CA ALA A 254 3.35 8.10 26.74
C ALA A 254 4.29 9.05 27.51
N SER A 255 3.83 10.24 27.94
CA SER A 255 4.62 11.23 28.66
C SER A 255 5.18 10.72 30.00
N HIS A 256 4.58 9.66 30.56
CA HIS A 256 5.08 8.99 31.77
C HIS A 256 6.24 8.03 31.49
N LEU A 257 6.62 7.80 30.24
CA LEU A 257 7.75 6.94 29.88
C LEU A 257 9.08 7.71 30.02
N PRO A 258 10.17 7.04 30.45
CA PRO A 258 11.44 7.69 30.69
C PRO A 258 12.14 8.13 29.40
N GLY A 259 12.85 9.25 29.47
CA GLY A 259 13.67 9.79 28.37
C GLY A 259 12.85 10.15 27.14
N ASN A 260 13.45 10.02 25.95
CA ASN A 260 12.81 10.33 24.67
C ASN A 260 11.74 9.32 24.25
N THR A 261 11.50 8.27 25.04
CA THR A 261 10.51 7.22 24.71
C THR A 261 9.09 7.77 24.70
N GLY A 262 8.81 8.78 25.55
CA GLY A 262 7.52 9.45 25.62
C GLY A 262 7.10 10.09 24.31
N ASP A 263 8.03 10.72 23.59
CA ASP A 263 7.77 11.35 22.28
C ASP A 263 7.90 10.37 21.12
N LEU A 264 8.72 9.31 21.28
CA LEU A 264 8.94 8.30 20.27
C LEU A 264 7.72 7.39 20.06
N VAL A 265 7.04 6.97 21.14
CA VAL A 265 5.91 6.03 21.08
C VAL A 265 4.75 6.57 20.26
N PRO A 266 4.27 7.81 20.45
CA PRO A 266 3.23 8.39 19.58
C PRO A 266 3.67 8.49 18.11
N GLY A 267 4.95 8.82 17.86
CA GLY A 267 5.54 8.85 16.53
C GLY A 267 5.44 7.49 15.82
N MET A 268 5.81 6.43 16.50
CA MET A 268 5.79 5.07 15.95
C MET A 268 4.37 4.50 15.75
N ILE A 269 3.42 4.82 16.63
CA ILE A 269 2.06 4.26 16.61
C ILE A 269 1.17 5.02 15.64
N VAL A 270 1.13 6.36 15.76
CA VAL A 270 0.17 7.22 15.04
C VAL A 270 0.83 8.23 14.10
N GLY A 271 2.14 8.17 13.92
CA GLY A 271 2.89 9.09 13.05
C GLY A 271 3.08 10.50 13.64
N ASP A 272 2.85 10.69 14.93
CA ASP A 272 2.96 11.97 15.61
C ASP A 272 4.42 12.25 16.01
N THR A 273 5.17 12.81 15.09
CA THR A 273 6.61 13.09 15.25
C THR A 273 6.92 14.54 15.59
N GLY A 274 5.89 15.36 15.84
CA GLY A 274 6.08 16.81 16.05
C GLY A 274 6.93 17.16 17.27
N ARG A 275 6.85 16.38 18.33
CA ARG A 275 7.60 16.59 19.58
C ARG A 275 8.94 15.87 19.65
N LEU A 276 9.25 15.05 18.63
CA LEU A 276 10.49 14.25 18.65
C LEU A 276 11.72 15.17 18.59
N PRO A 277 12.67 15.06 19.55
CA PRO A 277 13.89 15.84 19.55
C PRO A 277 14.68 15.69 18.24
N GLU A 278 15.30 16.78 17.77
CA GLU A 278 16.03 16.81 16.48
C GLU A 278 17.24 15.86 16.45
N ASP A 279 17.93 15.67 17.60
CA ASP A 279 18.99 14.69 17.76
C ASP A 279 18.48 13.27 17.55
N THR A 280 17.39 12.88 18.20
CA THR A 280 16.74 11.58 18.01
C THR A 280 16.31 11.38 16.57
N ARG A 281 15.73 12.40 15.94
CA ARG A 281 15.35 12.36 14.54
C ARG A 281 16.55 12.17 13.61
N THR A 282 17.64 12.86 13.88
CA THR A 282 18.89 12.74 13.13
C THR A 282 19.48 11.34 13.27
N ASP A 283 19.44 10.74 14.45
CA ASP A 283 19.88 9.37 14.71
C ASP A 283 19.04 8.35 13.92
N PHE A 284 17.73 8.52 13.87
CA PHE A 284 16.84 7.68 13.04
C PHE A 284 17.13 7.81 11.55
N LEU A 285 17.47 9.01 11.08
CA LEU A 285 17.89 9.24 9.69
C LEU A 285 19.24 8.58 9.41
N ALA A 286 20.23 8.76 10.30
CA ALA A 286 21.56 8.20 10.14
C ALA A 286 21.56 6.66 10.15
N THR A 287 20.69 6.06 10.96
CA THR A 287 20.53 4.59 11.06
C THR A 287 19.61 4.00 9.98
N GLY A 288 18.97 4.84 9.13
CA GLY A 288 18.01 4.40 8.12
C GLY A 288 16.68 3.91 8.69
N LEU A 289 16.39 4.20 9.97
CA LEU A 289 15.16 3.77 10.65
C LEU A 289 14.02 4.80 10.58
N SER A 290 14.19 5.87 9.83
CA SER A 290 13.17 6.92 9.62
C SER A 290 11.80 6.37 9.16
N HIS A 291 11.79 5.25 8.47
CA HIS A 291 10.56 4.57 8.03
C HIS A 291 9.71 4.01 9.20
N LEU A 292 10.28 3.87 10.39
CA LEU A 292 9.53 3.45 11.59
C LEU A 292 8.74 4.60 12.21
N MET A 293 9.18 5.84 11.98
CA MET A 293 8.49 7.05 12.47
C MET A 293 7.35 7.50 11.58
N ALA A 294 7.36 7.12 10.31
CA ALA A 294 6.21 7.32 9.43
C ALA A 294 5.20 6.19 9.69
N GLY A 295 3.92 6.52 9.80
CA GLY A 295 2.86 5.52 10.03
C GLY A 295 3.00 4.33 9.08
N SER A 296 3.54 3.20 9.59
CA SER A 296 3.92 2.08 8.74
C SER A 296 2.72 1.20 8.37
N GLY A 297 2.71 0.66 7.15
CA GLY A 297 1.72 -0.34 6.76
C GLY A 297 1.73 -1.61 7.62
N ALA A 298 2.82 -1.87 8.36
CA ALA A 298 2.90 -2.93 9.34
C ALA A 298 1.95 -2.70 10.52
N ASN A 299 1.79 -1.46 10.99
CA ASN A 299 0.87 -1.11 12.07
C ASN A 299 -0.58 -1.43 11.69
N VAL A 300 -0.98 -1.11 10.45
CA VAL A 300 -2.29 -1.49 9.91
C VAL A 300 -2.48 -3.01 9.94
N ALA A 301 -1.47 -3.77 9.50
CA ALA A 301 -1.55 -5.23 9.46
C ALA A 301 -1.59 -5.84 10.86
N ILE A 302 -0.82 -5.29 11.83
CA ILE A 302 -0.80 -5.75 13.22
C ILE A 302 -2.16 -5.51 13.87
N VAL A 303 -2.68 -4.29 13.81
CA VAL A 303 -3.96 -3.93 14.45
C VAL A 303 -5.12 -4.73 13.83
N THR A 304 -5.22 -4.75 12.51
CA THR A 304 -6.28 -5.52 11.81
C THR A 304 -6.15 -7.02 12.06
N GLY A 305 -4.92 -7.53 12.06
CA GLY A 305 -4.63 -8.94 12.34
C GLY A 305 -4.97 -9.32 13.78
N ALA A 306 -4.63 -8.50 14.76
CA ALA A 306 -4.97 -8.71 16.16
C ALA A 306 -6.49 -8.77 16.37
N VAL A 307 -7.25 -7.87 15.74
CA VAL A 307 -8.72 -7.88 15.79
C VAL A 307 -9.29 -9.15 15.15
N LEU A 308 -8.74 -9.61 14.02
CA LEU A 308 -9.16 -10.87 13.38
C LEU A 308 -8.91 -12.07 14.29
N VAL A 309 -7.75 -12.13 14.96
CA VAL A 309 -7.39 -13.21 15.89
C VAL A 309 -8.28 -13.16 17.13
N ALA A 310 -8.47 -12.00 17.73
CA ALA A 310 -9.34 -11.81 18.89
C ALA A 310 -10.79 -12.21 18.59
N ALA A 311 -11.35 -11.74 17.48
CA ALA A 311 -12.69 -12.11 17.04
C ALA A 311 -12.80 -13.62 16.72
N ALA A 312 -11.72 -14.27 16.27
CA ALA A 312 -11.67 -15.71 16.07
C ALA A 312 -11.67 -16.46 17.41
N ALA A 313 -10.89 -15.99 18.39
CA ALA A 313 -10.84 -16.54 19.74
C ALA A 313 -12.21 -16.44 20.46
N LEU A 314 -12.92 -15.33 20.24
CA LEU A 314 -14.29 -15.11 20.73
C LEU A 314 -15.35 -15.88 19.94
N LYS A 315 -14.94 -16.77 19.01
CA LYS A 315 -15.84 -17.59 18.16
C LYS A 315 -16.84 -16.76 17.32
N VAL A 316 -16.52 -15.51 17.04
CA VAL A 316 -17.35 -14.67 16.18
C VAL A 316 -17.40 -15.28 14.77
N GLY A 317 -18.56 -15.30 14.14
CA GLY A 317 -18.75 -15.84 12.79
C GLY A 317 -17.93 -15.08 11.73
N LYS A 318 -17.68 -15.70 10.56
CA LYS A 318 -16.82 -15.15 9.50
C LYS A 318 -17.20 -13.71 9.11
N ARG A 319 -18.50 -13.41 8.94
CA ARG A 319 -18.97 -12.06 8.60
C ARG A 319 -18.64 -11.03 9.69
N GLY A 320 -18.88 -11.40 10.95
CA GLY A 320 -18.56 -10.53 12.10
C GLY A 320 -17.06 -10.24 12.21
N ARG A 321 -16.18 -11.22 11.97
CA ARG A 321 -14.71 -11.00 11.94
C ARG A 321 -14.29 -10.02 10.86
N VAL A 322 -14.86 -10.14 9.66
CA VAL A 322 -14.56 -9.22 8.56
C VAL A 322 -15.07 -7.81 8.87
N CYS A 323 -16.28 -7.69 9.42
CA CYS A 323 -16.81 -6.40 9.84
C CYS A 323 -15.96 -5.75 10.95
N ALA A 324 -15.57 -6.50 11.98
CA ALA A 324 -14.72 -6.00 13.06
C ALA A 324 -13.36 -5.52 12.54
N ALA A 325 -12.75 -6.29 11.63
CA ALA A 325 -11.49 -5.91 10.99
C ALA A 325 -11.64 -4.68 10.08
N ALA A 326 -12.74 -4.56 9.35
CA ALA A 326 -13.02 -3.38 8.54
C ALA A 326 -13.22 -2.12 9.39
N VAL A 327 -13.97 -2.21 10.49
CA VAL A 327 -14.14 -1.12 11.45
C VAL A 327 -12.79 -0.73 12.05
N SER A 328 -11.98 -1.71 12.48
CA SER A 328 -10.63 -1.48 13.01
C SER A 328 -9.73 -0.75 12.01
N LEU A 329 -9.80 -1.14 10.73
CA LEU A 329 -9.04 -0.52 9.66
C LEU A 329 -9.46 0.95 9.45
N ILE A 330 -10.76 1.22 9.42
CA ILE A 330 -11.30 2.58 9.28
C ILE A 330 -10.89 3.45 10.48
N LEU A 331 -11.06 2.95 11.70
CA LEU A 331 -10.67 3.67 12.91
C LEU A 331 -9.16 3.96 12.93
N PHE A 332 -8.34 2.99 12.52
CA PHE A 332 -6.89 3.19 12.45
C PHE A 332 -6.52 4.31 11.46
N VAL A 333 -7.11 4.32 10.26
CA VAL A 333 -6.87 5.39 9.27
C VAL A 333 -7.33 6.75 9.76
N LEU A 334 -8.46 6.81 10.47
CA LEU A 334 -8.95 8.06 11.06
C LEU A 334 -8.01 8.59 12.16
N ILE A 335 -7.40 7.69 12.94
CA ILE A 335 -6.46 8.05 13.99
C ILE A 335 -5.11 8.49 13.40
N VAL A 336 -4.56 7.75 12.45
CA VAL A 336 -3.24 8.05 11.85
C VAL A 336 -3.31 9.28 10.94
N GLY A 337 -4.42 9.46 10.23
CA GLY A 337 -4.58 10.50 9.22
C GLY A 337 -4.26 10.01 7.80
N PRO A 338 -4.39 10.91 6.79
CA PRO A 338 -4.30 10.56 5.37
C PRO A 338 -2.85 10.48 4.85
N GLU A 339 -1.95 9.88 5.61
CA GLU A 339 -0.57 9.66 5.14
C GLU A 339 -0.53 8.69 3.95
N PRO A 340 0.27 8.94 2.89
CA PRO A 340 0.30 8.12 1.67
C PRO A 340 0.62 6.66 1.93
N SER A 341 1.51 6.36 2.89
CA SER A 341 1.87 5.01 3.30
C SER A 341 0.72 4.28 4.01
N GLY A 342 0.01 4.98 4.89
CA GLY A 342 -1.14 4.49 5.63
C GLY A 342 -2.34 4.23 4.72
N LEU A 343 -2.64 5.18 3.81
CA LEU A 343 -3.72 5.04 2.83
C LEU A 343 -3.51 3.83 1.92
N ARG A 344 -2.28 3.62 1.43
CA ARG A 344 -1.97 2.45 0.62
C ARG A 344 -2.19 1.15 1.41
N ALA A 345 -1.69 1.08 2.64
CA ALA A 345 -1.87 -0.09 3.49
C ALA A 345 -3.36 -0.34 3.80
N ALA A 346 -4.15 0.71 3.99
CA ALA A 346 -5.59 0.62 4.20
C ALA A 346 -6.32 0.08 2.95
N VAL A 347 -5.97 0.57 1.76
CA VAL A 347 -6.57 0.06 0.51
C VAL A 347 -6.17 -1.40 0.27
N MET A 348 -4.90 -1.75 0.47
CA MET A 348 -4.46 -3.15 0.36
C MET A 348 -5.13 -4.05 1.39
N GLY A 349 -5.27 -3.57 2.63
CA GLY A 349 -5.99 -4.26 3.70
C GLY A 349 -7.46 -4.48 3.36
N SER A 350 -8.13 -3.47 2.80
CA SER A 350 -9.51 -3.55 2.33
C SER A 350 -9.69 -4.60 1.23
N VAL A 351 -8.78 -4.63 0.24
CA VAL A 351 -8.76 -5.67 -0.81
C VAL A 351 -8.56 -7.05 -0.18
N GLY A 352 -7.66 -7.15 0.82
CA GLY A 352 -7.45 -8.37 1.60
C GLY A 352 -8.71 -8.84 2.32
N LEU A 353 -9.42 -7.94 3.00
CA LEU A 353 -10.66 -8.25 3.71
C LEU A 353 -11.77 -8.69 2.75
N VAL A 354 -11.93 -8.04 1.59
CA VAL A 354 -12.88 -8.45 0.54
C VAL A 354 -12.56 -9.86 0.05
N ALA A 355 -11.29 -10.19 -0.15
CA ALA A 355 -10.90 -11.53 -0.58
C ALA A 355 -11.19 -12.58 0.52
N VAL A 356 -10.92 -12.27 1.79
CA VAL A 356 -11.30 -13.14 2.93
C VAL A 356 -12.81 -13.32 2.99
N ALA A 357 -13.59 -12.24 2.85
CA ALA A 357 -15.05 -12.29 2.83
C ALA A 357 -15.58 -13.19 1.70
N SER A 358 -14.99 -13.09 0.51
CA SER A 358 -15.38 -13.83 -0.71
C SER A 358 -14.79 -15.24 -0.77
N ALA A 359 -14.07 -15.72 0.26
CA ALA A 359 -13.34 -16.98 0.26
C ALA A 359 -12.36 -17.13 -0.92
N ARG A 360 -11.87 -16.02 -1.47
CA ARG A 360 -10.89 -15.99 -2.55
C ARG A 360 -9.48 -15.87 -1.98
N ARG A 361 -8.49 -16.32 -2.73
CA ARG A 361 -7.08 -16.14 -2.36
C ARG A 361 -6.67 -14.70 -2.65
N THR A 362 -5.98 -14.08 -1.68
CA THR A 362 -5.35 -12.78 -1.88
C THR A 362 -4.03 -12.96 -2.61
N HIS A 363 -3.83 -12.20 -3.67
CA HIS A 363 -2.56 -12.11 -4.37
C HIS A 363 -1.95 -10.73 -4.10
N GLY A 364 -0.79 -10.69 -3.45
CA GLY A 364 -0.14 -9.42 -3.03
C GLY A 364 0.08 -8.45 -4.19
N PHE A 365 0.47 -8.94 -5.37
CA PHE A 365 0.64 -8.09 -6.55
C PHE A 365 -0.68 -7.48 -7.03
N ALA A 366 -1.75 -8.26 -7.07
CA ALA A 366 -3.06 -7.75 -7.49
C ALA A 366 -3.60 -6.70 -6.49
N ALA A 367 -3.43 -6.94 -5.18
CA ALA A 367 -3.84 -6.00 -4.14
C ALA A 367 -3.02 -4.69 -4.21
N CYS A 368 -1.69 -4.78 -4.38
CA CYS A 368 -0.83 -3.62 -4.54
C CYS A 368 -1.19 -2.80 -5.79
N SER A 369 -1.38 -3.48 -6.93
CA SER A 369 -1.77 -2.81 -8.18
C SER A 369 -3.13 -2.14 -8.08
N ALA A 370 -4.11 -2.78 -7.43
CA ALA A 370 -5.42 -2.19 -7.18
C ALA A 370 -5.32 -0.96 -6.27
N ALA A 371 -4.47 -1.01 -5.23
CA ALA A 371 -4.23 0.13 -4.35
C ALA A 371 -3.58 1.30 -5.09
N VAL A 372 -2.57 1.04 -5.90
CA VAL A 372 -1.92 2.08 -6.72
C VAL A 372 -2.94 2.73 -7.66
N LEU A 373 -3.71 1.94 -8.40
CA LEU A 373 -4.73 2.47 -9.31
C LEU A 373 -5.75 3.33 -8.56
N LEU A 374 -6.28 2.85 -7.44
CA LEU A 374 -7.29 3.57 -6.68
C LEU A 374 -6.75 4.89 -6.10
N LEU A 375 -5.55 4.86 -5.54
CA LEU A 375 -4.94 6.05 -4.93
C LEU A 375 -4.57 7.10 -5.98
N LEU A 376 -4.04 6.70 -7.14
CA LEU A 376 -3.77 7.63 -8.25
C LEU A 376 -5.04 8.23 -8.86
N LEU A 377 -6.19 7.56 -8.73
CA LEU A 377 -7.48 8.12 -9.14
C LEU A 377 -7.96 9.21 -8.19
N VAL A 378 -7.74 9.01 -6.88
CA VAL A 378 -8.13 9.96 -5.83
C VAL A 378 -7.19 11.17 -5.84
N ASP A 379 -5.89 10.91 -5.80
CA ASP A 379 -4.85 11.93 -5.76
C ASP A 379 -3.73 11.61 -6.79
N PRO A 380 -3.77 12.24 -7.97
CA PRO A 380 -2.73 12.07 -8.98
C PRO A 380 -1.34 12.56 -8.56
N GLY A 381 -1.25 13.47 -7.57
CA GLY A 381 0.03 13.97 -7.04
C GLY A 381 0.90 12.87 -6.44
N LEU A 382 0.27 11.80 -5.92
CA LEU A 382 0.98 10.64 -5.39
C LEU A 382 1.88 9.94 -6.43
N ALA A 383 1.61 10.12 -7.74
CA ALA A 383 2.43 9.53 -8.79
C ALA A 383 3.90 9.97 -8.75
N VAL A 384 4.16 11.19 -8.27
CA VAL A 384 5.47 11.83 -8.18
C VAL A 384 5.94 12.01 -6.73
N ASP A 385 5.12 11.62 -5.75
CA ASP A 385 5.46 11.67 -4.33
C ASP A 385 6.49 10.59 -3.97
N TYR A 386 7.65 11.00 -3.43
CA TYR A 386 8.75 10.09 -3.09
C TYR A 386 8.36 9.05 -2.04
N ALA A 387 7.57 9.43 -1.03
CA ALA A 387 7.15 8.52 0.02
C ALA A 387 6.25 7.41 -0.53
N PHE A 388 5.35 7.78 -1.44
CA PHE A 388 4.48 6.82 -2.12
C PHE A 388 5.28 5.89 -3.03
N VAL A 389 6.17 6.42 -3.87
CA VAL A 389 7.02 5.63 -4.80
C VAL A 389 7.86 4.60 -4.04
N LEU A 390 8.60 5.04 -3.01
CA LEU A 390 9.44 4.16 -2.19
C LEU A 390 8.63 3.09 -1.49
N SER A 391 7.46 3.45 -1.00
CA SER A 391 6.58 2.55 -0.28
C SER A 391 5.99 1.45 -1.19
N VAL A 392 5.60 1.80 -2.42
CA VAL A 392 5.15 0.80 -3.43
C VAL A 392 6.32 -0.09 -3.83
N ALA A 393 7.50 0.48 -4.08
CA ALA A 393 8.71 -0.28 -4.44
C ALA A 393 9.08 -1.30 -3.34
N ALA A 394 9.07 -0.88 -2.07
CA ALA A 394 9.31 -1.76 -0.92
C ALA A 394 8.27 -2.90 -0.85
N THR A 395 6.98 -2.59 -1.03
CA THR A 395 5.91 -3.59 -1.00
C THR A 395 6.07 -4.61 -2.14
N VAL A 396 6.33 -4.15 -3.35
CA VAL A 396 6.60 -5.01 -4.52
C VAL A 396 7.84 -5.88 -4.26
N GLY A 397 8.90 -5.30 -3.71
CA GLY A 397 10.12 -6.03 -3.31
C GLY A 397 9.82 -7.14 -2.31
N ILE A 398 9.07 -6.85 -1.25
CA ILE A 398 8.69 -7.85 -0.24
C ILE A 398 7.84 -8.96 -0.87
N VAL A 399 6.83 -8.62 -1.65
CA VAL A 399 5.94 -9.60 -2.29
C VAL A 399 6.70 -10.48 -3.27
N ALA A 400 7.65 -9.91 -4.02
CA ALA A 400 8.47 -10.65 -5.00
C ALA A 400 9.51 -11.54 -4.33
N LEU A 401 10.22 -11.02 -3.32
CA LEU A 401 11.37 -11.70 -2.71
C LEU A 401 10.97 -12.69 -1.60
N SER A 402 9.89 -12.42 -0.87
CA SER A 402 9.44 -13.25 0.26
C SER A 402 9.31 -14.74 -0.09
N PRO A 403 8.74 -15.17 -1.24
CA PRO A 403 8.66 -16.58 -1.59
C PRO A 403 10.03 -17.22 -1.81
N TRP A 404 10.95 -16.49 -2.39
CA TRP A 404 12.31 -16.96 -2.67
C TRP A 404 13.13 -17.09 -1.38
N ILE A 405 13.12 -16.07 -0.52
CA ILE A 405 13.81 -16.07 0.77
C ILE A 405 13.26 -17.19 1.66
N SER A 406 11.95 -17.31 1.79
CA SER A 406 11.31 -18.36 2.59
C SER A 406 11.74 -19.78 2.15
N ARG A 407 11.84 -20.02 0.83
CA ARG A 407 12.31 -21.31 0.30
C ARG A 407 13.76 -21.58 0.66
N ARG A 408 14.64 -20.58 0.53
CA ARG A 408 16.06 -20.69 0.88
C ARG A 408 16.26 -20.98 2.37
N LEU A 409 15.54 -20.26 3.23
CA LEU A 409 15.62 -20.44 4.67
C LEU A 409 15.10 -21.83 5.09
N LEU A 410 13.95 -22.26 4.58
CA LEU A 410 13.41 -23.59 4.89
C LEU A 410 14.34 -24.70 4.42
N GLN A 411 14.92 -24.59 3.22
CA GLN A 411 15.91 -25.57 2.74
C GLN A 411 17.17 -25.59 3.60
N ALA A 412 17.69 -24.44 4.01
CA ALA A 412 18.86 -24.34 4.87
C ALA A 412 18.57 -24.97 6.26
N TRP A 413 17.38 -24.72 6.81
CA TRP A 413 16.96 -25.28 8.09
C TRP A 413 16.75 -26.80 8.02
N ALA A 414 16.10 -27.30 6.97
CA ALA A 414 15.94 -28.73 6.74
C ALA A 414 17.29 -29.44 6.63
N ARG A 415 18.27 -28.87 5.90
CA ARG A 415 19.64 -29.42 5.81
C ARG A 415 20.37 -29.45 7.16
N ARG A 416 20.13 -28.48 8.04
CA ARG A 416 20.71 -28.46 9.40
C ARG A 416 20.10 -29.55 10.29
N LEU A 417 18.81 -29.80 10.19
CA LEU A 417 18.13 -30.84 10.96
C LEU A 417 18.59 -32.25 10.52
N THR A 418 18.70 -32.50 9.22
CA THR A 418 19.21 -33.80 8.71
C THR A 418 20.65 -34.06 9.14
N ARG A 419 21.52 -33.05 9.15
CA ARG A 419 22.91 -33.19 9.65
C ARG A 419 22.98 -33.47 11.14
N ARG A 420 22.09 -32.92 11.98
CA ARG A 420 22.01 -33.21 13.42
C ARG A 420 21.44 -34.61 13.71
N GLY A 421 20.51 -35.09 12.90
CA GLY A 421 19.95 -36.42 13.04
C GLY A 421 20.91 -37.57 12.68
N HIS A 422 21.96 -37.31 11.91
CA HIS A 422 23.02 -38.26 11.57
C HIS A 422 24.22 -38.24 12.54
N ALA A 423 24.31 -37.26 13.44
CA ALA A 423 25.22 -37.30 14.56
C ALA A 423 24.55 -38.05 15.74
N GLY A 424 24.36 -39.35 15.56
CA GLY A 424 23.94 -40.25 16.63
C GLY A 424 24.98 -40.24 17.77
N PRO A 425 24.60 -40.62 19.01
CA PRO A 425 25.51 -40.63 20.12
C PRO A 425 26.69 -41.58 19.79
N ALA A 426 27.90 -41.00 19.80
CA ALA A 426 29.12 -41.81 19.81
C ALA A 426 29.14 -42.54 21.14
N HIS A 427 28.96 -43.87 21.09
CA HIS A 427 29.21 -44.78 22.19
C HIS A 427 30.70 -44.95 22.37
#